data_f9dd229abd84fa19c788c45101538ec8
#
_entry.id   f9dd229abd84fa19c788c45101538ec8
#
_cell.length_a   1.000
_cell.length_b   1.000
_cell.length_c   1.000
_cell.angle_alpha   90.00
_cell.angle_beta   90.00
_cell.angle_gamma   90.00
#
_symmetry.space_group_name_H-M   'P 1'
#
loop_
_entity.id
_entity.type
_entity.pdbx_description
1 polymer ?
#
loop_
_entity_poly.entity_id
_entity_poly.type
_entity_poly.pdbx_seq_one_letter_code
_entity_poly.pdbx_strand_id
1 'polypeptide(L)'
;MKTIALIAALALAAPMAAAHDTWFEPRPDAVLALGTGNRFPVMELAVDDKYFAQRGCQRADGTRQPLEKARFTDTTTLLRTRPGAATCFVQLEAFDVELPEDKIAIYFKEIRPSAAALAAWQQLRARGLPFKEHYVKSARVDLGAAPAAAARSTGMVMDALRTAPEGPLTVGSEATFQILRDGRPLPDFNVELVNERSPLGLWHRTDADGKIRAKLPLPGRWLLRGTDLRVAASDATRWDSWFITYAFEVSR
;
A
#
# COMPACT_ATOMS: atom_id res chain seq x y z
N MET A 1 -9.60 57.80 10.40
CA MET A 1 -10.07 56.60 9.67
C MET A 1 -8.99 55.56 9.83
N LYS A 2 -9.24 54.51 10.66
CA LYS A 2 -8.30 53.38 10.89
C LYS A 2 -8.76 52.23 10.02
N THR A 3 -7.95 51.89 9.03
CA THR A 3 -8.17 50.75 8.14
C THR A 3 -7.75 49.47 8.87
N ILE A 4 -8.72 48.60 9.20
CA ILE A 4 -8.48 47.29 9.76
C ILE A 4 -8.20 46.35 8.59
N ALA A 5 -6.97 45.87 8.44
CA ALA A 5 -6.62 44.85 7.49
C ALA A 5 -7.05 43.48 8.04
N LEU A 6 -8.07 42.90 7.38
CA LEU A 6 -8.55 41.55 7.66
C LEU A 6 -7.55 40.55 7.04
N ILE A 7 -6.70 39.95 7.87
CA ILE A 7 -5.83 38.85 7.44
C ILE A 7 -6.72 37.59 7.40
N ALA A 8 -7.12 37.19 6.20
CA ALA A 8 -7.75 35.89 5.97
C ALA A 8 -6.68 34.80 6.13
N ALA A 9 -6.70 34.11 7.26
CA ALA A 9 -5.94 32.89 7.46
C ALA A 9 -6.51 31.82 6.52
N LEU A 10 -5.81 31.55 5.39
CA LEU A 10 -6.04 30.35 4.59
C LEU A 10 -5.65 29.17 5.50
N ALA A 11 -6.63 28.52 6.09
CA ALA A 11 -6.46 27.19 6.64
C ALA A 11 -6.17 26.26 5.45
N LEU A 12 -4.88 25.95 5.25
CA LEU A 12 -4.44 24.81 4.45
C LEU A 12 -5.06 23.58 5.15
N ALA A 13 -6.21 23.12 4.62
CA ALA A 13 -6.71 21.81 4.95
C ALA A 13 -5.62 20.82 4.52
N ALA A 14 -4.79 20.38 5.46
CA ALA A 14 -3.93 19.23 5.25
C ALA A 14 -4.87 18.10 4.80
N PRO A 15 -4.61 17.43 3.66
CA PRO A 15 -5.40 16.29 3.25
C PRO A 15 -5.40 15.32 4.42
N MET A 16 -6.59 14.93 4.89
CA MET A 16 -6.74 13.94 5.96
C MET A 16 -6.09 12.65 5.46
N ALA A 17 -4.84 12.45 5.84
CA ALA A 17 -4.11 11.21 5.62
C ALA A 17 -4.59 10.17 6.65
N ALA A 18 -5.89 9.93 6.69
CA ALA A 18 -6.42 8.71 7.28
C ALA A 18 -5.89 7.55 6.43
N ALA A 19 -5.86 6.35 6.95
CA ALA A 19 -5.29 5.11 6.40
C ALA A 19 -5.63 4.78 4.93
N HIS A 20 -5.50 5.77 4.04
CA HIS A 20 -5.73 5.62 2.61
C HIS A 20 -4.66 4.71 2.02
N ASP A 21 -5.06 3.63 1.41
CA ASP A 21 -4.16 2.81 0.62
C ASP A 21 -3.80 3.51 -0.69
N THR A 22 -2.60 3.22 -1.20
CA THR A 22 -2.17 3.65 -2.52
C THR A 22 -1.98 2.41 -3.39
N TRP A 23 -2.62 2.34 -4.55
CA TRP A 23 -2.53 1.14 -5.40
C TRP A 23 -2.52 1.49 -6.89
N PHE A 24 -2.14 0.49 -7.68
CA PHE A 24 -2.21 0.54 -9.13
C PHE A 24 -3.50 -0.08 -9.67
N GLU A 25 -3.95 0.45 -10.79
CA GLU A 25 -4.97 -0.15 -11.63
C GLU A 25 -4.49 -0.16 -13.09
N PRO A 26 -4.36 -1.36 -13.72
CA PRO A 26 -4.07 -1.47 -15.14
C PRO A 26 -5.18 -0.83 -16.00
N ARG A 27 -4.76 -0.10 -17.03
CA ARG A 27 -5.61 0.54 -18.04
C ARG A 27 -5.18 0.06 -19.43
N PRO A 28 -6.00 0.26 -20.48
CA PRO A 28 -5.58 0.03 -21.86
C PRO A 28 -4.29 0.77 -22.23
N ASP A 29 -3.68 0.40 -23.35
CA ASP A 29 -2.53 1.08 -23.96
C ASP A 29 -1.27 1.13 -23.07
N ALA A 30 -1.01 0.07 -22.32
CA ALA A 30 0.14 -0.05 -21.43
C ALA A 30 0.24 1.10 -20.40
N VAL A 31 -0.90 1.55 -19.90
CA VAL A 31 -1.02 2.58 -18.87
C VAL A 31 -1.41 1.97 -17.53
N LEU A 32 -0.83 2.48 -16.45
CA LEU A 32 -1.21 2.22 -15.08
C LEU A 32 -1.75 3.50 -14.45
N ALA A 33 -2.92 3.42 -13.85
CA ALA A 33 -3.38 4.45 -12.93
C ALA A 33 -2.85 4.15 -11.54
N LEU A 34 -2.23 5.12 -10.88
CA LEU A 34 -1.84 5.10 -9.46
C LEU A 34 -2.68 6.13 -8.73
N GLY A 35 -3.32 5.74 -7.68
CA GLY A 35 -4.14 6.63 -6.85
C GLY A 35 -4.22 6.14 -5.41
N THR A 36 -4.76 6.99 -4.57
CA THR A 36 -4.97 6.75 -3.15
C THR A 36 -6.46 6.83 -2.84
N GLY A 37 -6.97 5.97 -1.98
CA GLY A 37 -8.35 5.99 -1.56
C GLY A 37 -8.60 5.19 -0.29
N ASN A 38 -9.77 5.42 0.31
CA ASN A 38 -10.20 4.74 1.52
C ASN A 38 -10.68 3.31 1.26
N ARG A 39 -11.17 3.05 0.06
CA ARG A 39 -11.82 1.77 -0.25
C ARG A 39 -11.52 1.34 -1.68
N PHE A 40 -10.78 0.25 -1.82
CA PHE A 40 -10.58 -0.40 -3.11
C PHE A 40 -11.94 -0.81 -3.74
N PRO A 41 -12.16 -0.55 -5.05
CA PRO A 41 -11.21 -0.02 -6.03
C PRO A 41 -11.36 1.49 -6.32
N VAL A 42 -11.93 2.29 -5.44
CA VAL A 42 -12.22 3.72 -5.69
C VAL A 42 -11.01 4.59 -5.32
N MET A 43 -10.36 5.16 -6.35
CA MET A 43 -9.29 6.13 -6.17
C MET A 43 -9.88 7.52 -5.97
N GLU A 44 -9.46 8.23 -4.93
CA GLU A 44 -9.98 9.53 -4.51
C GLU A 44 -8.99 10.66 -4.75
N LEU A 45 -7.69 10.37 -4.65
CA LEU A 45 -6.61 11.34 -4.77
C LEU A 45 -5.46 10.80 -5.62
N ALA A 46 -4.95 11.64 -6.51
CA ALA A 46 -3.72 11.36 -7.23
C ALA A 46 -2.49 11.51 -6.31
N VAL A 47 -1.46 10.72 -6.57
CA VAL A 47 -0.14 10.87 -5.94
C VAL A 47 0.78 11.56 -6.92
N ASP A 48 1.24 12.78 -6.59
CA ASP A 48 2.18 13.52 -7.42
C ASP A 48 3.53 12.76 -7.50
N ASP A 49 4.10 12.65 -8.69
CA ASP A 49 5.34 11.90 -8.93
C ASP A 49 6.59 12.52 -8.29
N LYS A 50 6.51 13.76 -7.83
CA LYS A 50 7.56 14.38 -6.99
C LYS A 50 7.74 13.66 -5.64
N TYR A 51 6.73 12.90 -5.21
CA TYR A 51 6.76 12.10 -3.98
C TYR A 51 7.17 10.64 -4.21
N PHE A 52 7.65 10.28 -5.40
CA PHE A 52 8.13 8.93 -5.67
C PHE A 52 9.60 8.80 -5.29
N ALA A 53 9.89 8.12 -4.18
CA ALA A 53 11.25 7.77 -3.78
C ALA A 53 11.89 6.80 -4.78
N GLN A 54 11.10 5.83 -5.25
CA GLN A 54 11.49 4.95 -6.34
C GLN A 54 10.28 4.46 -7.13
N ARG A 55 10.50 4.18 -8.41
CA ARG A 55 9.50 3.58 -9.30
C ARG A 55 10.18 2.79 -10.41
N GLY A 56 9.45 1.84 -10.96
CA GLY A 56 9.91 1.07 -12.10
C GLY A 56 9.02 -0.12 -12.40
N CYS A 57 9.43 -0.84 -13.43
CA CYS A 57 8.87 -2.14 -13.74
C CYS A 57 9.99 -3.17 -13.85
N GLN A 58 9.64 -4.44 -13.79
CA GLN A 58 10.51 -5.59 -14.06
C GLN A 58 9.89 -6.44 -15.16
N ARG A 59 10.73 -6.95 -16.05
CA ARG A 59 10.37 -8.00 -17.00
C ARG A 59 10.39 -9.37 -16.31
N ALA A 60 9.91 -10.40 -17.01
CA ALA A 60 9.94 -11.77 -16.50
C ALA A 60 11.36 -12.27 -16.14
N ASP A 61 12.39 -11.81 -16.86
CA ASP A 61 13.80 -12.13 -16.61
C ASP A 61 14.42 -11.33 -15.45
N GLY A 62 13.68 -10.37 -14.88
CA GLY A 62 14.14 -9.48 -13.82
C GLY A 62 14.77 -8.18 -14.31
N THR A 63 14.92 -7.99 -15.62
CA THR A 63 15.44 -6.74 -16.18
C THR A 63 14.55 -5.56 -15.79
N ARG A 64 15.13 -4.52 -15.22
CA ARG A 64 14.40 -3.30 -14.84
C ARG A 64 14.09 -2.43 -16.04
N GLN A 65 12.93 -1.83 -16.00
CA GLN A 65 12.43 -0.88 -16.98
C GLN A 65 11.91 0.38 -16.28
N PRO A 66 12.00 1.55 -16.93
CA PRO A 66 11.40 2.76 -16.41
C PRO A 66 9.87 2.67 -16.40
N LEU A 67 9.26 3.32 -15.41
CA LEU A 67 7.84 3.60 -15.32
C LEU A 67 7.69 5.12 -15.42
N GLU A 68 7.18 5.61 -16.56
CA GLU A 68 7.23 7.02 -16.91
C GLU A 68 5.88 7.70 -16.66
N LYS A 69 5.89 8.93 -16.13
CA LYS A 69 4.67 9.72 -15.96
C LYS A 69 4.11 10.07 -17.34
N ALA A 70 2.85 9.74 -17.56
CA ALA A 70 2.12 10.09 -18.77
C ALA A 70 1.19 11.27 -18.55
N ARG A 71 0.43 11.29 -17.45
CA ARG A 71 -0.56 12.33 -17.15
C ARG A 71 -0.88 12.37 -15.67
N PHE A 72 -1.28 13.52 -15.18
CA PHE A 72 -1.80 13.74 -13.84
C PHE A 72 -3.27 14.19 -13.93
N THR A 73 -4.14 13.63 -13.09
CA THR A 73 -5.55 14.00 -12.93
C THR A 73 -5.83 14.25 -11.45
N ASP A 74 -7.04 14.64 -11.10
CA ASP A 74 -7.40 14.92 -9.70
C ASP A 74 -7.33 13.65 -8.83
N THR A 75 -7.61 12.48 -9.41
CA THR A 75 -7.72 11.22 -8.65
C THR A 75 -6.61 10.21 -8.96
N THR A 76 -5.88 10.37 -10.07
CA THR A 76 -4.87 9.39 -10.50
C THR A 76 -3.66 10.03 -11.16
N THR A 77 -2.50 9.42 -10.95
CA THR A 77 -1.30 9.62 -11.77
C THR A 77 -1.23 8.49 -12.78
N LEU A 78 -1.33 8.81 -14.06
CA LEU A 78 -1.20 7.86 -15.14
C LEU A 78 0.28 7.67 -15.47
N LEU A 79 0.70 6.42 -15.47
CA LEU A 79 2.08 6.00 -15.69
C LEU A 79 2.13 5.05 -16.88
N ARG A 80 3.10 5.24 -17.77
CA ARG A 80 3.27 4.39 -18.96
C ARG A 80 4.32 3.33 -18.72
N THR A 81 3.96 2.08 -19.01
CA THR A 81 4.86 0.94 -18.99
C THR A 81 5.50 0.75 -20.38
N ARG A 82 6.62 0.03 -20.40
CA ARG A 82 7.24 -0.41 -21.67
C ARG A 82 6.81 -1.85 -22.01
N PRO A 83 6.87 -2.23 -23.31
CA PRO A 83 6.57 -3.61 -23.70
C PRO A 83 7.36 -4.64 -22.91
N GLY A 84 6.68 -5.71 -22.49
CA GLY A 84 7.27 -6.79 -21.70
C GLY A 84 7.40 -6.51 -20.20
N ALA A 85 6.88 -5.40 -19.72
CA ALA A 85 6.71 -5.19 -18.26
C ALA A 85 5.80 -6.26 -17.69
N ALA A 86 6.25 -6.94 -16.63
CA ALA A 86 5.52 -8.02 -15.97
C ALA A 86 5.07 -7.65 -14.55
N THR A 87 5.88 -6.87 -13.86
CA THR A 87 5.57 -6.33 -12.52
C THR A 87 5.98 -4.86 -12.50
N CYS A 88 5.14 -3.98 -11.96
CA CYS A 88 5.49 -2.57 -11.74
C CYS A 88 5.30 -2.18 -10.28
N PHE A 89 6.04 -1.15 -9.85
CA PHE A 89 6.09 -0.74 -8.45
C PHE A 89 6.37 0.75 -8.29
N VAL A 90 5.92 1.29 -7.18
CA VAL A 90 6.23 2.63 -6.66
C VAL A 90 6.42 2.53 -5.14
N GLN A 91 7.45 3.18 -4.63
CA GLN A 91 7.55 3.52 -3.20
C GLN A 91 7.52 5.03 -3.08
N LEU A 92 6.68 5.52 -2.18
CA LEU A 92 6.59 6.96 -1.91
C LEU A 92 7.68 7.40 -0.94
N GLU A 93 8.00 8.69 -0.97
CA GLU A 93 8.75 9.35 0.08
C GLU A 93 8.03 9.18 1.42
N ALA A 94 8.75 9.36 2.50
CA ALA A 94 8.17 9.32 3.82
C ALA A 94 7.36 10.58 4.13
N PHE A 95 6.27 10.41 4.88
CA PHE A 95 5.41 11.50 5.34
C PHE A 95 5.21 11.43 6.85
N ASP A 96 5.06 12.58 7.46
CA ASP A 96 4.70 12.71 8.86
C ASP A 96 3.21 13.10 8.99
N VAL A 97 2.52 12.49 9.95
CA VAL A 97 1.14 12.80 10.28
C VAL A 97 0.92 12.73 11.78
N GLU A 98 0.03 13.57 12.29
CA GLU A 98 -0.53 13.45 13.63
C GLU A 98 -2.01 13.10 13.49
N LEU A 99 -2.41 11.92 13.97
CA LEU A 99 -3.80 11.48 13.90
C LEU A 99 -4.59 12.01 15.09
N PRO A 100 -5.78 12.59 14.84
CA PRO A 100 -6.72 12.93 15.90
C PRO A 100 -7.16 11.66 16.65
N GLU A 101 -7.39 11.76 17.94
CA GLU A 101 -7.68 10.61 18.80
C GLU A 101 -8.93 9.81 18.34
N ASP A 102 -9.95 10.50 17.83
CA ASP A 102 -11.17 9.89 17.30
C ASP A 102 -10.92 9.05 16.03
N LYS A 103 -9.82 9.27 15.32
CA LYS A 103 -9.42 8.53 14.10
C LYS A 103 -8.57 7.30 14.40
N ILE A 104 -7.87 7.28 15.53
CA ILE A 104 -6.92 6.19 15.83
C ILE A 104 -7.63 4.85 15.98
N ALA A 105 -8.79 4.82 16.60
CA ALA A 105 -9.57 3.58 16.75
C ALA A 105 -10.01 2.99 15.40
N ILE A 106 -10.39 3.85 14.45
CA ILE A 106 -10.75 3.46 13.08
C ILE A 106 -9.50 2.94 12.37
N TYR A 107 -8.40 3.70 12.42
CA TYR A 107 -7.12 3.33 11.85
C TYR A 107 -6.65 1.94 12.31
N PHE A 108 -6.65 1.69 13.63
CA PHE A 108 -6.23 0.41 14.19
C PHE A 108 -7.16 -0.76 13.79
N LYS A 109 -8.45 -0.49 13.61
CA LYS A 109 -9.39 -1.48 13.09
C LYS A 109 -9.07 -1.84 11.63
N GLU A 110 -8.65 -0.87 10.84
CA GLU A 110 -8.32 -1.03 9.42
C GLU A 110 -6.99 -1.74 9.18
N ILE A 111 -5.97 -1.46 10.00
CA ILE A 111 -4.62 -2.05 9.81
C ILE A 111 -4.39 -3.31 10.66
N ARG A 112 -5.20 -3.57 11.68
CA ARG A 112 -5.03 -4.66 12.66
C ARG A 112 -3.58 -4.77 13.14
N PRO A 113 -3.04 -3.76 13.84
CA PRO A 113 -1.65 -3.76 14.25
C PRO A 113 -1.35 -4.91 15.22
N SER A 114 -0.05 -5.18 15.45
CA SER A 114 0.38 -6.20 16.40
C SER A 114 -0.10 -5.90 17.82
N ALA A 115 -0.21 -6.95 18.66
CA ALA A 115 -0.55 -6.79 20.08
C ALA A 115 0.44 -5.88 20.82
N ALA A 116 1.72 -5.91 20.43
CA ALA A 116 2.75 -5.03 20.97
C ALA A 116 2.48 -3.56 20.63
N ALA A 117 2.09 -3.26 19.39
CA ALA A 117 1.72 -1.89 18.99
C ALA A 117 0.47 -1.39 19.73
N LEU A 118 -0.56 -2.25 19.89
CA LEU A 118 -1.75 -1.90 20.67
C LEU A 118 -1.42 -1.59 22.14
N ALA A 119 -0.57 -2.41 22.78
CA ALA A 119 -0.15 -2.19 24.17
C ALA A 119 0.68 -0.91 24.31
N ALA A 120 1.59 -0.64 23.37
CA ALA A 120 2.38 0.60 23.35
C ALA A 120 1.47 1.84 23.19
N TRP A 121 0.46 1.78 22.33
CA TRP A 121 -0.50 2.88 22.19
C TRP A 121 -1.27 3.14 23.50
N GLN A 122 -1.74 2.12 24.17
CA GLN A 122 -2.42 2.29 25.46
C GLN A 122 -1.55 3.02 26.49
N GLN A 123 -0.25 2.70 26.54
CA GLN A 123 0.71 3.38 27.41
C GLN A 123 0.95 4.85 27.02
N LEU A 124 1.11 5.15 25.71
CA LEU A 124 1.29 6.52 25.23
C LEU A 124 0.03 7.36 25.49
N ARG A 125 -1.14 6.79 25.19
CA ARG A 125 -2.43 7.44 25.45
C ARG A 125 -2.65 7.74 26.92
N ALA A 126 -2.33 6.81 27.83
CA ALA A 126 -2.44 7.03 29.27
C ALA A 126 -1.54 8.18 29.79
N ARG A 127 -0.48 8.50 29.05
CA ARG A 127 0.41 9.65 29.30
C ARG A 127 -0.05 10.94 28.62
N GLY A 128 -1.18 10.95 27.92
CA GLY A 128 -1.69 12.09 27.17
C GLY A 128 -0.85 12.46 25.94
N LEU A 129 -0.08 11.51 25.39
CA LEU A 129 0.78 11.77 24.22
C LEU A 129 -0.01 11.58 22.93
N PRO A 130 0.22 12.47 21.90
CA PRO A 130 -0.42 12.37 20.61
C PRO A 130 0.10 11.18 19.81
N PHE A 131 -0.71 10.73 18.84
CA PHE A 131 -0.29 9.72 17.87
C PHE A 131 0.40 10.39 16.68
N LYS A 132 1.72 10.38 16.68
CA LYS A 132 2.57 10.93 15.61
C LYS A 132 3.19 9.79 14.83
N GLU A 133 2.98 9.76 13.53
CA GLU A 133 3.38 8.67 12.67
C GLU A 133 4.24 9.18 11.52
N HIS A 134 5.35 8.49 11.27
CA HIS A 134 6.19 8.61 10.11
C HIS A 134 5.94 7.39 9.23
N TYR A 135 5.38 7.58 8.01
CA TYR A 135 4.94 6.47 7.19
C TYR A 135 5.52 6.46 5.79
N VAL A 136 5.74 5.27 5.26
CA VAL A 136 6.16 5.00 3.88
C VAL A 136 5.13 4.09 3.22
N LYS A 137 4.72 4.40 1.99
CA LYS A 137 3.80 3.57 1.20
C LYS A 137 4.51 2.92 0.04
N SER A 138 4.28 1.62 -0.13
CA SER A 138 4.76 0.81 -1.25
C SER A 138 3.57 0.24 -2.00
N ALA A 139 3.55 0.38 -3.31
CA ALA A 139 2.53 -0.17 -4.19
C ALA A 139 3.15 -1.03 -5.28
N ARG A 140 2.54 -2.19 -5.55
CA ARG A 140 2.96 -3.13 -6.57
C ARG A 140 1.77 -3.62 -7.38
N VAL A 141 2.01 -3.95 -8.64
CA VAL A 141 1.04 -4.60 -9.53
C VAL A 141 1.71 -5.61 -10.44
N ASP A 142 1.07 -6.75 -10.64
CA ASP A 142 1.44 -7.72 -11.67
C ASP A 142 0.61 -7.51 -12.93
N LEU A 143 1.28 -7.54 -14.10
CA LEU A 143 0.72 -7.26 -15.41
C LEU A 143 0.57 -8.54 -16.25
N GLY A 144 -0.11 -9.55 -15.73
CA GLY A 144 -0.39 -10.76 -16.49
C GLY A 144 0.41 -12.00 -16.06
N ALA A 145 0.57 -12.95 -16.99
CA ALA A 145 0.99 -14.32 -16.71
C ALA A 145 2.51 -14.53 -16.64
N ALA A 146 3.26 -13.63 -15.98
CA ALA A 146 4.71 -13.81 -15.80
C ALA A 146 5.05 -14.16 -14.33
N PRO A 147 4.86 -15.43 -13.91
CA PRO A 147 5.00 -15.84 -12.51
C PRO A 147 6.42 -15.60 -11.97
N ALA A 148 7.44 -15.72 -12.81
CA ALA A 148 8.83 -15.47 -12.43
C ALA A 148 9.07 -14.02 -11.97
N ALA A 149 8.36 -13.04 -12.54
CA ALA A 149 8.45 -11.65 -12.09
C ALA A 149 7.68 -11.44 -10.79
N ALA A 150 6.52 -12.08 -10.63
CA ALA A 150 5.71 -11.99 -9.41
C ALA A 150 6.46 -12.48 -8.16
N ALA A 151 7.36 -13.45 -8.31
CA ALA A 151 8.17 -14.01 -7.25
C ALA A 151 9.49 -13.26 -6.98
N ARG A 152 9.78 -12.17 -7.72
CA ARG A 152 11.01 -11.36 -7.53
C ARG A 152 10.74 -10.12 -6.71
N SER A 153 11.63 -9.83 -5.77
CA SER A 153 11.56 -8.56 -5.04
C SER A 153 11.85 -7.37 -5.96
N THR A 154 11.11 -6.29 -5.74
CA THR A 154 11.32 -4.99 -6.38
C THR A 154 12.37 -4.14 -5.67
N GLY A 155 12.75 -4.51 -4.43
CA GLY A 155 13.67 -3.75 -3.59
C GLY A 155 13.01 -2.59 -2.84
N MET A 156 11.69 -2.50 -2.82
CA MET A 156 10.97 -1.58 -1.93
C MET A 156 11.17 -1.99 -0.46
N VAL A 157 11.03 -1.02 0.44
CA VAL A 157 11.13 -1.27 1.89
C VAL A 157 10.09 -2.29 2.38
N MET A 158 8.86 -2.22 1.87
CA MET A 158 7.86 -3.27 1.97
C MET A 158 7.59 -3.84 0.58
N ASP A 159 7.56 -5.15 0.47
CA ASP A 159 7.26 -5.84 -0.79
C ASP A 159 6.35 -7.04 -0.56
N ALA A 160 5.56 -7.39 -1.55
CA ALA A 160 4.72 -8.57 -1.55
C ALA A 160 4.99 -9.38 -2.83
N LEU A 161 5.34 -10.64 -2.67
CA LEU A 161 5.68 -11.54 -3.76
C LEU A 161 4.59 -12.59 -3.89
N ARG A 162 4.16 -12.92 -5.10
CA ARG A 162 3.37 -14.12 -5.33
C ARG A 162 4.30 -15.28 -5.67
N THR A 163 4.40 -16.25 -4.79
CA THR A 163 5.34 -17.36 -4.91
C THR A 163 4.70 -18.65 -5.45
N ALA A 164 3.36 -18.72 -5.45
CA ALA A 164 2.58 -19.81 -6.04
C ALA A 164 1.13 -19.35 -6.32
N PRO A 165 0.40 -19.98 -7.27
CA PRO A 165 0.93 -20.90 -8.28
C PRO A 165 1.72 -20.18 -9.36
N GLU A 166 2.48 -20.92 -10.14
CA GLU A 166 3.02 -20.42 -11.39
C GLU A 166 1.91 -20.33 -12.42
N GLY A 167 1.75 -19.14 -13.03
CA GLY A 167 0.73 -18.88 -14.05
C GLY A 167 -0.41 -17.95 -13.62
N PRO A 168 -1.45 -17.83 -14.47
CA PRO A 168 -2.61 -17.01 -14.17
C PRO A 168 -3.37 -17.52 -12.95
N LEU A 169 -3.94 -16.60 -12.18
CA LEU A 169 -4.86 -16.94 -11.11
C LEU A 169 -6.28 -17.07 -11.66
N THR A 170 -6.95 -18.15 -11.28
CA THR A 170 -8.36 -18.39 -11.61
C THR A 170 -9.19 -18.52 -10.36
N VAL A 171 -10.51 -18.42 -10.49
CA VAL A 171 -11.43 -18.63 -9.38
C VAL A 171 -11.19 -19.99 -8.74
N GLY A 172 -11.03 -19.99 -7.41
CA GLY A 172 -10.73 -21.19 -6.63
C GLY A 172 -9.25 -21.51 -6.50
N SER A 173 -8.35 -20.81 -7.21
CA SER A 173 -6.91 -20.94 -7.00
C SER A 173 -6.53 -20.67 -5.55
N GLU A 174 -5.61 -21.47 -5.02
CA GLU A 174 -4.90 -21.15 -3.78
C GLU A 174 -3.61 -20.43 -4.15
N ALA A 175 -3.49 -19.16 -3.75
CA ALA A 175 -2.31 -18.35 -3.99
C ALA A 175 -1.46 -18.25 -2.72
N THR A 176 -0.14 -18.31 -2.89
CA THR A 176 0.82 -18.07 -1.82
C THR A 176 1.49 -16.73 -2.05
N PHE A 177 1.39 -15.86 -1.06
CA PHE A 177 2.08 -14.58 -1.05
C PHE A 177 3.12 -14.58 0.07
N GLN A 178 4.26 -13.95 -0.19
CA GLN A 178 5.32 -13.70 0.80
C GLN A 178 5.49 -12.20 0.98
N ILE A 179 5.44 -11.75 2.21
CA ILE A 179 5.62 -10.35 2.58
C ILE A 179 7.05 -10.16 3.07
N LEU A 180 7.70 -9.16 2.52
CA LEU A 180 9.07 -8.79 2.88
C LEU A 180 9.09 -7.39 3.52
N ARG A 181 9.95 -7.24 4.52
CA ARG A 181 10.38 -5.97 5.08
C ARG A 181 11.89 -5.86 4.97
N ASP A 182 12.42 -4.82 4.31
CA ASP A 182 13.85 -4.65 4.07
C ASP A 182 14.50 -5.88 3.42
N GLY A 183 13.77 -6.51 2.47
CA GLY A 183 14.21 -7.71 1.76
C GLY A 183 14.16 -9.01 2.58
N ARG A 184 13.68 -8.98 3.82
CA ARG A 184 13.57 -10.14 4.71
C ARG A 184 12.12 -10.56 4.92
N PRO A 185 11.80 -11.84 5.07
CA PRO A 185 10.47 -12.29 5.43
C PRO A 185 9.93 -11.55 6.66
N LEU A 186 8.68 -11.13 6.60
CA LEU A 186 7.98 -10.46 7.70
C LEU A 186 6.98 -11.43 8.36
N PRO A 187 7.34 -12.11 9.44
CA PRO A 187 6.44 -13.00 10.15
C PRO A 187 5.46 -12.23 11.02
N ASP A 188 4.38 -12.92 11.39
CA ASP A 188 3.39 -12.43 12.37
C ASP A 188 2.70 -11.14 11.96
N PHE A 189 2.59 -10.90 10.64
CA PHE A 189 2.07 -9.69 10.04
C PHE A 189 0.66 -9.91 9.49
N ASN A 190 -0.26 -9.00 9.79
CA ASN A 190 -1.63 -9.07 9.31
C ASN A 190 -1.74 -8.46 7.90
N VAL A 191 -2.34 -9.20 6.98
CA VAL A 191 -2.66 -8.75 5.64
C VAL A 191 -4.13 -9.01 5.33
N GLU A 192 -4.70 -8.16 4.51
CA GLU A 192 -6.07 -8.29 4.02
C GLU A 192 -6.06 -8.44 2.49
N LEU A 193 -6.82 -9.40 1.99
CA LEU A 193 -7.13 -9.56 0.59
C LEU A 193 -8.53 -9.03 0.34
N VAL A 194 -8.64 -7.96 -0.46
CA VAL A 194 -9.93 -7.36 -0.84
C VAL A 194 -10.19 -7.54 -2.32
N ASN A 195 -11.45 -7.83 -2.67
CA ASN A 195 -11.89 -7.97 -4.06
C ASN A 195 -12.80 -6.79 -4.43
N GLU A 196 -12.71 -6.30 -5.66
CA GLU A 196 -13.53 -5.19 -6.16
C GLU A 196 -15.05 -5.41 -6.05
N ARG A 197 -15.48 -6.66 -5.96
CA ARG A 197 -16.90 -7.08 -5.93
C ARG A 197 -17.39 -7.43 -4.53
N SER A 198 -16.51 -7.40 -3.52
CA SER A 198 -16.87 -7.77 -2.15
C SER A 198 -16.55 -6.64 -1.18
N PRO A 199 -17.50 -6.26 -0.31
CA PRO A 199 -17.22 -5.32 0.77
C PRO A 199 -16.38 -5.95 1.90
N LEU A 200 -16.24 -7.29 1.90
CA LEU A 200 -15.57 -8.04 2.94
C LEU A 200 -14.18 -8.45 2.46
N GLY A 201 -13.17 -8.14 3.26
CA GLY A 201 -11.80 -8.61 3.05
C GLY A 201 -11.54 -9.94 3.74
N LEU A 202 -10.57 -10.68 3.21
CA LEU A 202 -10.08 -11.93 3.78
C LEU A 202 -8.78 -11.65 4.53
N TRP A 203 -8.84 -11.73 5.85
CA TRP A 203 -7.69 -11.49 6.70
C TRP A 203 -6.86 -12.75 6.89
N HIS A 204 -5.55 -12.58 6.76
CA HIS A 204 -4.54 -13.61 6.99
C HIS A 204 -3.44 -13.05 7.87
N ARG A 205 -2.67 -13.96 8.49
CA ARG A 205 -1.47 -13.63 9.24
C ARG A 205 -0.31 -14.42 8.68
N THR A 206 0.83 -13.77 8.45
CA THR A 206 2.01 -14.40 7.88
C THR A 206 2.62 -15.40 8.85
N ASP A 207 3.09 -16.52 8.32
CA ASP A 207 3.86 -17.53 9.04
C ASP A 207 5.32 -17.09 9.30
N ALA A 208 6.14 -18.00 9.83
CA ALA A 208 7.56 -17.74 10.14
C ALA A 208 8.39 -17.34 8.90
N ASP A 209 7.97 -17.75 7.70
CA ASP A 209 8.60 -17.40 6.44
C ASP A 209 8.00 -16.13 5.80
N GLY A 210 7.15 -15.40 6.51
CA GLY A 210 6.44 -14.23 6.00
C GLY A 210 5.38 -14.58 4.96
N LYS A 211 4.88 -15.83 4.91
CA LYS A 211 3.96 -16.30 3.88
C LYS A 211 2.53 -16.40 4.39
N ILE A 212 1.59 -16.19 3.45
CA ILE A 212 0.19 -16.55 3.61
C ILE A 212 -0.22 -17.45 2.45
N ARG A 213 -1.22 -18.31 2.68
CA ARG A 213 -1.95 -19.05 1.64
C ARG A 213 -3.39 -18.62 1.67
N ALA A 214 -3.92 -18.27 0.51
CA ALA A 214 -5.26 -17.74 0.39
C ALA A 214 -5.99 -18.35 -0.82
N LYS A 215 -7.19 -18.84 -0.58
CA LYS A 215 -8.11 -19.24 -1.64
C LYS A 215 -8.81 -18.00 -2.19
N LEU A 216 -8.85 -17.87 -3.53
CA LEU A 216 -9.40 -16.74 -4.24
C LEU A 216 -10.79 -17.10 -4.81
N PRO A 217 -11.89 -16.83 -4.09
CA PRO A 217 -13.21 -17.34 -4.45
C PRO A 217 -13.93 -16.52 -5.53
N LEU A 218 -13.43 -15.32 -5.86
CA LEU A 218 -14.09 -14.39 -6.76
C LEU A 218 -13.18 -14.01 -7.93
N PRO A 219 -13.73 -13.83 -9.15
CA PRO A 219 -12.99 -13.25 -10.26
C PRO A 219 -12.88 -11.73 -10.13
N GLY A 220 -12.00 -11.14 -10.94
CA GLY A 220 -11.80 -9.69 -11.05
C GLY A 220 -10.56 -9.23 -10.31
N ARG A 221 -10.52 -7.92 -10.03
CA ARG A 221 -9.37 -7.27 -9.41
C ARG A 221 -9.32 -7.52 -7.91
N TRP A 222 -8.12 -7.80 -7.44
CA TRP A 222 -7.81 -8.02 -6.04
C TRP A 222 -6.70 -7.08 -5.59
N LEU A 223 -6.74 -6.73 -4.32
CA LEU A 223 -5.69 -6.00 -3.63
C LEU A 223 -5.31 -6.76 -2.37
N LEU A 224 -4.04 -7.15 -2.25
CA LEU A 224 -3.44 -7.50 -0.96
C LEU A 224 -2.98 -6.19 -0.34
N ARG A 225 -3.28 -5.96 0.94
CA ARG A 225 -2.85 -4.78 1.69
C ARG A 225 -2.43 -5.12 3.11
N GLY A 226 -1.56 -4.32 3.70
CA GLY A 226 -1.15 -4.45 5.09
C GLY A 226 -0.27 -3.29 5.53
N THR A 227 -0.20 -3.08 6.86
CA THR A 227 0.59 -2.01 7.46
C THR A 227 1.37 -2.53 8.65
N ASP A 228 2.70 -2.45 8.57
CA ASP A 228 3.59 -2.76 9.70
C ASP A 228 3.78 -1.49 10.54
N LEU A 229 3.07 -1.40 11.66
CA LEU A 229 3.12 -0.27 12.59
C LEU A 229 3.96 -0.62 13.81
N ARG A 230 4.96 0.20 14.12
CA ARG A 230 5.88 0.02 15.25
C ARG A 230 6.14 1.34 15.96
N VAL A 231 6.47 1.27 17.23
CA VAL A 231 7.08 2.41 17.93
C VAL A 231 8.44 2.68 17.29
N ALA A 232 8.72 3.97 16.99
CA ALA A 232 9.97 4.35 16.36
C ALA A 232 11.17 4.02 17.25
N ALA A 233 12.23 3.46 16.65
CA ALA A 233 13.43 3.06 17.40
C ALA A 233 14.18 4.26 17.98
N SER A 234 14.09 5.41 17.33
CA SER A 234 14.76 6.66 17.74
C SER A 234 13.97 7.50 18.75
N ASP A 235 12.64 7.28 18.84
CA ASP A 235 11.77 8.08 19.70
C ASP A 235 10.54 7.25 20.11
N ALA A 236 10.52 6.81 21.36
CA ALA A 236 9.44 5.99 21.92
C ALA A 236 8.07 6.70 22.01
N THR A 237 7.98 7.98 21.63
CA THR A 237 6.72 8.75 21.54
C THR A 237 6.18 8.86 20.11
N ARG A 238 6.89 8.31 19.14
CA ARG A 238 6.54 8.33 17.72
C ARG A 238 6.32 6.91 17.19
N TRP A 239 5.67 6.87 16.05
CA TRP A 239 5.39 5.64 15.31
C TRP A 239 6.06 5.67 13.94
N ASP A 240 6.62 4.54 13.55
CA ASP A 240 7.02 4.29 12.17
C ASP A 240 6.06 3.27 11.57
N SER A 241 5.62 3.51 10.34
CA SER A 241 4.77 2.54 9.65
C SER A 241 5.15 2.38 8.18
N TRP A 242 4.91 1.18 7.68
CA TRP A 242 5.19 0.81 6.31
C TRP A 242 4.00 0.09 5.72
N PHE A 243 3.43 0.69 4.70
CA PHE A 243 2.29 0.17 3.97
C PHE A 243 2.75 -0.61 2.75
N ILE A 244 2.06 -1.70 2.47
CA ILE A 244 2.18 -2.44 1.23
C ILE A 244 0.82 -2.65 0.61
N THR A 245 0.73 -2.42 -0.69
CA THR A 245 -0.37 -2.87 -1.52
C THR A 245 0.18 -3.67 -2.70
N TYR A 246 -0.52 -4.73 -3.05
CA TYR A 246 -0.20 -5.55 -4.21
C TYR A 246 -1.47 -5.86 -4.99
N ALA A 247 -1.59 -5.26 -6.18
CA ALA A 247 -2.74 -5.44 -7.06
C ALA A 247 -2.49 -6.58 -8.05
N PHE A 248 -3.52 -7.42 -8.25
CA PHE A 248 -3.49 -8.54 -9.19
C PHE A 248 -4.89 -8.87 -9.68
N GLU A 249 -5.00 -9.72 -10.71
CA GLU A 249 -6.26 -10.13 -11.29
C GLU A 249 -6.47 -11.65 -11.18
N VAL A 250 -7.73 -12.04 -11.00
CA VAL A 250 -8.20 -13.43 -10.98
C VAL A 250 -9.21 -13.60 -12.11
N SER A 251 -8.91 -14.48 -13.07
CA SER A 251 -9.80 -14.82 -14.17
C SER A 251 -10.88 -15.84 -13.75
N ARG A 252 -11.90 -15.97 -14.58
CA ARG A 252 -12.99 -16.94 -14.38
C ARG A 252 -12.54 -18.36 -14.61
#